data_d41b3df4e98ba1aa6cd55e86a0b8a7cd
#
_entry.id   d41b3df4e98ba1aa6cd55e86a0b8a7cd
#
_cell.length_a   1.000
_cell.length_b   1.000
_cell.length_c   1.000
_cell.angle_alpha   90.00
_cell.angle_beta   90.00
_cell.angle_gamma   90.00
#
_symmetry.space_group_name_H-M   'P 1'
#
loop_
_entity.id
_entity.type
_entity.pdbx_description
1 polymer ?
#
loop_
_entity_poly.entity_id
_entity_poly.type
_entity_poly.pdbx_seq_one_letter_code
_entity_poly.pdbx_strand_id
1 'polypeptide(L)'
;MIHIRFISTSIRRLIFSLLFLMAVTSASAQVKFFSFQKDSIPTFRGFAVSFDLVGAGLMQFSDNGQYEGALRVNLHDEWFPIIEAGLGKADHDDDVTHIHYSTSAPYFRIGIDKNMLKDKHGPYRLYVGLRYAFTSYKVDISRPDFLDPTWRWDTSYSIKDLACNYHWIEAVVGVDAKVFGPLHLGWSFRYKRRISHSDGNLERTWYVPGFGLYGDTRLGGTFNVIVDI
;
A
#
# COMPACT_ATOMS: atom_id res chain seq x y z
N MET A 1 43.94 -4.32 5.96
CA MET A 1 42.63 -4.48 6.62
C MET A 1 41.43 -4.54 5.63
N ILE A 2 41.64 -4.74 4.34
CA ILE A 2 40.61 -4.68 3.26
C ILE A 2 40.08 -6.08 2.88
N HIS A 3 40.79 -7.17 3.15
CA HIS A 3 40.41 -8.51 2.72
C HIS A 3 39.25 -9.19 3.49
N ILE A 4 38.93 -8.75 4.70
CA ILE A 4 37.93 -9.43 5.55
C ILE A 4 36.48 -9.04 5.13
N ARG A 5 36.26 -7.86 4.55
CA ARG A 5 34.92 -7.43 4.10
C ARG A 5 34.44 -8.13 2.82
N PHE A 6 35.33 -8.52 1.92
CA PHE A 6 34.98 -9.23 0.69
C PHE A 6 34.54 -10.67 0.94
N ILE A 7 35.15 -11.35 1.91
CA ILE A 7 34.82 -12.74 2.28
C ILE A 7 33.42 -12.79 2.91
N SER A 8 33.06 -11.80 3.74
CA SER A 8 31.75 -11.73 4.39
C SER A 8 30.57 -11.56 3.38
N THR A 9 30.75 -10.77 2.35
CA THR A 9 29.70 -10.54 1.32
C THR A 9 29.52 -11.77 0.42
N SER A 10 30.59 -12.47 0.08
CA SER A 10 30.53 -13.70 -0.71
C SER A 10 29.87 -14.84 0.06
N ILE A 11 30.18 -15.00 1.34
CA ILE A 11 29.57 -16.00 2.21
C ILE A 11 28.06 -15.71 2.38
N ARG A 12 27.66 -14.48 2.58
CA ARG A 12 26.23 -14.10 2.64
C ARG A 12 25.49 -14.43 1.35
N ARG A 13 26.07 -14.14 0.19
CA ARG A 13 25.48 -14.50 -1.11
C ARG A 13 25.36 -16.00 -1.28
N LEU A 14 26.36 -16.77 -0.85
CA LEU A 14 26.34 -18.23 -0.87
C LEU A 14 25.27 -18.81 0.04
N ILE A 15 25.11 -18.28 1.25
CA ILE A 15 24.05 -18.68 2.18
C ILE A 15 22.67 -18.33 1.61
N PHE A 16 22.49 -17.14 1.02
CA PHE A 16 21.23 -16.75 0.39
C PHE A 16 20.90 -17.63 -0.83
N SER A 17 21.90 -17.97 -1.67
CA SER A 17 21.67 -18.87 -2.81
C SER A 17 21.37 -20.29 -2.36
N LEU A 18 21.99 -20.77 -1.28
CA LEU A 18 21.73 -22.09 -0.71
C LEU A 18 20.34 -22.18 -0.07
N LEU A 19 19.92 -21.12 0.66
CA LEU A 19 18.57 -20.99 1.21
C LEU A 19 17.51 -20.89 0.10
N PHE A 20 17.81 -20.17 -0.96
CA PHE A 20 16.93 -20.08 -2.13
C PHE A 20 16.83 -21.42 -2.86
N LEU A 21 17.94 -22.14 -3.02
CA LEU A 21 17.96 -23.48 -3.61
C LEU A 21 17.21 -24.50 -2.74
N MET A 22 17.34 -24.46 -1.40
CA MET A 22 16.54 -25.26 -0.48
C MET A 22 15.05 -24.91 -0.54
N ALA A 23 14.69 -23.64 -0.70
CA ALA A 23 13.31 -23.23 -0.87
C ALA A 23 12.71 -23.75 -2.19
N VAL A 24 13.52 -23.76 -3.27
CA VAL A 24 13.07 -24.28 -4.58
C VAL A 24 12.97 -25.81 -4.59
N THR A 25 13.85 -26.54 -3.90
CA THR A 25 13.77 -28.00 -3.80
C THR A 25 12.64 -28.48 -2.89
N SER A 26 12.25 -27.68 -1.89
CA SER A 26 11.07 -27.92 -1.06
C SER A 26 9.75 -27.72 -1.83
N ALA A 27 9.77 -27.00 -2.94
CA ALA A 27 8.60 -26.77 -3.79
C ALA A 27 8.13 -28.00 -4.58
N SER A 28 8.89 -29.11 -4.57
CA SER A 28 8.45 -30.41 -5.11
C SER A 28 7.43 -31.12 -4.20
N ALA A 29 7.29 -30.74 -2.93
CA ALA A 29 6.11 -31.04 -2.15
C ALA A 29 5.00 -30.14 -2.71
N GLN A 30 4.00 -30.73 -3.38
CA GLN A 30 2.81 -30.05 -3.88
C GLN A 30 2.16 -29.22 -2.75
N VAL A 31 2.65 -28.03 -2.53
CA VAL A 31 1.95 -27.04 -1.74
C VAL A 31 0.74 -26.67 -2.61
N LYS A 32 -0.39 -27.28 -2.33
CA LYS A 32 -1.68 -26.82 -2.86
C LYS A 32 -1.87 -25.43 -2.25
N PHE A 33 -1.33 -24.39 -2.90
CA PHE A 33 -1.52 -23.00 -2.50
C PHE A 33 -3.01 -22.64 -2.40
N PHE A 34 -3.84 -23.32 -3.21
CA PHE A 34 -5.29 -23.21 -3.18
C PHE A 34 -5.88 -24.60 -2.92
N SER A 35 -6.27 -24.88 -1.71
CA SER A 35 -7.12 -26.02 -1.38
C SER A 35 -8.56 -25.51 -1.34
N PHE A 36 -9.35 -25.83 -2.37
CA PHE A 36 -10.78 -25.54 -2.37
C PHE A 36 -11.54 -26.65 -1.68
N GLN A 37 -12.63 -26.28 -1.00
CA GLN A 37 -13.57 -27.25 -0.49
C GLN A 37 -14.18 -28.02 -1.67
N LYS A 38 -14.26 -29.36 -1.58
CA LYS A 38 -14.90 -30.17 -2.63
C LYS A 38 -16.41 -30.00 -2.52
N ASP A 39 -16.96 -29.10 -3.28
CA ASP A 39 -18.38 -28.89 -3.48
C ASP A 39 -18.70 -28.77 -4.98
N SER A 40 -19.98 -28.54 -5.32
CA SER A 40 -20.45 -28.42 -6.70
C SER A 40 -20.30 -27.00 -7.26
N ILE A 41 -19.61 -26.09 -6.54
CA ILE A 41 -19.52 -24.66 -6.89
C ILE A 41 -18.34 -24.42 -7.85
N PRO A 42 -18.51 -23.63 -8.92
CA PRO A 42 -17.42 -23.29 -9.84
C PRO A 42 -16.26 -22.57 -9.14
N THR A 43 -15.03 -22.91 -9.51
CA THR A 43 -13.83 -22.26 -8.96
C THR A 43 -13.80 -20.77 -9.27
N PHE A 44 -14.15 -20.37 -10.48
CA PHE A 44 -14.24 -18.96 -10.85
C PHE A 44 -15.69 -18.49 -10.70
N ARG A 45 -15.90 -17.41 -9.95
CA ARG A 45 -17.21 -16.87 -9.61
C ARG A 45 -17.44 -15.42 -10.05
N GLY A 46 -16.53 -14.86 -10.83
CA GLY A 46 -16.67 -13.51 -11.37
C GLY A 46 -15.62 -12.54 -10.82
N PHE A 47 -15.89 -11.28 -11.05
CA PHE A 47 -15.07 -10.17 -10.61
C PHE A 47 -15.85 -9.27 -9.64
N ALA A 48 -15.13 -8.50 -8.86
CA ALA A 48 -15.71 -7.42 -8.08
C ALA A 48 -14.89 -6.15 -8.30
N VAL A 49 -15.56 -5.04 -8.50
CA VAL A 49 -14.94 -3.71 -8.55
C VAL A 49 -15.30 -2.97 -7.28
N SER A 50 -14.33 -2.28 -6.68
CA SER A 50 -14.57 -1.49 -5.47
C SER A 50 -13.97 -0.10 -5.55
N PHE A 51 -14.53 0.82 -4.75
CA PHE A 51 -14.09 2.19 -4.62
C PHE A 51 -14.10 2.61 -3.16
N ASP A 52 -13.00 3.26 -2.70
CA ASP A 52 -12.85 3.73 -1.31
C ASP A 52 -13.50 5.10 -1.11
N LEU A 53 -14.53 5.15 -0.29
CA LEU A 53 -15.25 6.39 0.05
C LEU A 53 -14.52 7.22 1.12
N VAL A 54 -13.79 6.58 2.05
CA VAL A 54 -13.06 7.31 3.10
C VAL A 54 -11.92 8.09 2.50
N GLY A 55 -11.12 7.45 1.66
CA GLY A 55 -10.03 8.13 0.95
C GLY A 55 -10.53 9.28 0.07
N ALA A 56 -11.64 9.05 -0.63
CA ALA A 56 -12.29 10.09 -1.46
C ALA A 56 -12.81 11.27 -0.61
N GLY A 57 -13.38 10.99 0.55
CA GLY A 57 -13.81 12.02 1.49
C GLY A 57 -12.63 12.84 2.03
N LEU A 58 -11.55 12.19 2.43
CA LEU A 58 -10.33 12.87 2.87
C LEU A 58 -9.73 13.76 1.78
N MET A 59 -9.76 13.33 0.52
CA MET A 59 -9.29 14.13 -0.61
C MET A 59 -10.04 15.47 -0.73
N GLN A 60 -11.30 15.52 -0.30
CA GLN A 60 -12.14 16.71 -0.41
C GLN A 60 -12.08 17.62 0.84
N PHE A 61 -11.84 17.04 2.02
CA PHE A 61 -12.00 17.75 3.30
C PHE A 61 -10.72 17.83 4.14
N SER A 62 -9.59 17.35 3.63
CA SER A 62 -8.31 17.33 4.36
C SER A 62 -7.15 17.73 3.44
N ASP A 63 -6.03 18.16 4.02
CA ASP A 63 -4.80 18.51 3.32
C ASP A 63 -4.16 17.30 2.62
N ASN A 64 -4.61 16.09 2.94
CA ASN A 64 -4.17 14.87 2.29
C ASN A 64 -5.31 13.88 2.12
N GLY A 65 -5.28 13.13 1.03
CA GLY A 65 -6.29 12.14 0.71
C GLY A 65 -5.89 11.28 -0.46
N GLN A 66 -6.78 10.37 -0.83
CA GLN A 66 -6.56 9.48 -1.95
C GLN A 66 -7.86 9.04 -2.61
N TYR A 67 -7.83 8.89 -3.92
CA TYR A 67 -8.83 8.12 -4.64
C TYR A 67 -8.28 6.73 -4.89
N GLU A 68 -9.06 5.70 -4.60
CA GLU A 68 -8.63 4.32 -4.75
C GLU A 68 -9.74 3.47 -5.33
N GLY A 69 -9.39 2.72 -6.38
CA GLY A 69 -10.22 1.69 -6.98
C GLY A 69 -9.52 0.34 -6.93
N ALA A 70 -10.29 -0.74 -6.84
CA ALA A 70 -9.76 -2.09 -6.86
C ALA A 70 -10.56 -3.00 -7.77
N LEU A 71 -9.86 -3.96 -8.37
CA LEU A 71 -10.41 -5.10 -9.08
C LEU A 71 -10.03 -6.37 -8.32
N ARG A 72 -11.05 -7.13 -7.93
CA ARG A 72 -10.92 -8.38 -7.20
C ARG A 72 -11.45 -9.53 -8.05
N VAL A 73 -10.74 -10.64 -8.08
CA VAL A 73 -11.18 -11.89 -8.70
C VAL A 73 -11.75 -12.80 -7.61
N ASN A 74 -12.96 -13.32 -7.81
CA ASN A 74 -13.57 -14.27 -6.88
C ASN A 74 -13.22 -15.71 -7.29
N LEU A 75 -12.41 -16.38 -6.47
CA LEU A 75 -12.05 -17.78 -6.62
C LEU A 75 -12.72 -18.60 -5.51
N HIS A 76 -13.87 -19.21 -5.86
CA HIS A 76 -14.61 -20.13 -4.98
C HIS A 76 -15.13 -19.50 -3.69
N ASP A 77 -15.32 -18.17 -3.63
CA ASP A 77 -15.62 -17.38 -2.42
C ASP A 77 -14.63 -17.59 -1.27
N GLU A 78 -13.50 -18.22 -1.54
CA GLU A 78 -12.45 -18.47 -0.55
C GLU A 78 -11.23 -17.57 -0.76
N TRP A 79 -10.77 -17.43 -2.00
CA TRP A 79 -9.59 -16.66 -2.34
C TRP A 79 -9.93 -15.52 -3.29
N PHE A 80 -9.36 -14.37 -3.02
CA PHE A 80 -9.63 -13.16 -3.77
C PHE A 80 -8.32 -12.46 -4.15
N PRO A 81 -7.66 -12.85 -5.27
CA PRO A 81 -6.62 -12.03 -5.85
C PRO A 81 -7.14 -10.63 -6.14
N ILE A 82 -6.35 -9.60 -5.82
CA ILE A 82 -6.77 -8.21 -5.93
C ILE A 82 -5.65 -7.33 -6.47
N ILE A 83 -6.02 -6.38 -7.30
CA ILE A 83 -5.18 -5.29 -7.78
C ILE A 83 -5.88 -4.00 -7.41
N GLU A 84 -5.13 -3.09 -6.78
CA GLU A 84 -5.63 -1.77 -6.40
C GLU A 84 -4.77 -0.70 -7.08
N ALA A 85 -5.42 0.36 -7.54
CA ALA A 85 -4.77 1.53 -8.07
C ALA A 85 -5.41 2.78 -7.49
N GLY A 86 -4.61 3.77 -7.18
CA GLY A 86 -5.10 5.02 -6.63
C GLY A 86 -4.23 6.21 -6.96
N LEU A 87 -4.76 7.39 -6.68
CA LEU A 87 -4.08 8.68 -6.76
C LEU A 87 -4.09 9.30 -5.36
N GLY A 88 -2.90 9.45 -4.78
CA GLY A 88 -2.73 10.15 -3.51
C GLY A 88 -2.28 11.59 -3.74
N LYS A 89 -2.86 12.52 -2.99
CA LYS A 89 -2.49 13.94 -3.01
C LYS A 89 -2.29 14.43 -1.58
N ALA A 90 -1.32 15.29 -1.40
CA ALA A 90 -1.16 16.11 -0.21
C ALA A 90 -0.78 17.53 -0.61
N ASP A 91 -1.32 18.49 0.13
CA ASP A 91 -1.11 19.91 -0.05
C ASP A 91 -1.23 20.55 1.35
N HIS A 92 -0.09 20.82 1.99
CA HIS A 92 -0.06 21.18 3.40
C HIS A 92 0.88 22.33 3.66
N ASP A 93 0.38 23.30 4.41
CA ASP A 93 1.15 24.42 4.93
C ASP A 93 1.38 24.21 6.43
N ASP A 94 2.62 24.20 6.86
CA ASP A 94 2.97 24.11 8.27
C ASP A 94 3.00 25.53 8.90
N ASP A 95 2.06 25.80 9.79
CA ASP A 95 1.87 27.11 10.41
C ASP A 95 3.07 27.55 11.28
N VAL A 96 3.92 26.63 11.73
CA VAL A 96 5.05 26.92 12.60
C VAL A 96 6.32 27.20 11.81
N THR A 97 6.59 26.34 10.82
CA THR A 97 7.81 26.42 10.01
C THR A 97 7.64 27.21 8.73
N HIS A 98 6.40 27.52 8.36
CA HIS A 98 6.00 28.14 7.09
C HIS A 98 6.49 27.34 5.87
N ILE A 99 6.61 26.02 6.02
CA ILE A 99 6.98 25.13 4.94
C ILE A 99 5.71 24.66 4.22
N HIS A 100 5.63 24.97 2.95
CA HIS A 100 4.62 24.42 2.05
C HIS A 100 5.11 23.12 1.46
N TYR A 101 4.31 22.06 1.58
CA TYR A 101 4.56 20.73 1.04
C TYR A 101 3.46 20.33 0.07
N SER A 102 3.83 19.93 -1.14
CA SER A 102 2.87 19.49 -2.15
C SER A 102 3.36 18.25 -2.87
N THR A 103 2.46 17.29 -3.05
CA THR A 103 2.70 16.07 -3.85
C THR A 103 1.40 15.53 -4.41
N SER A 104 1.50 14.92 -5.59
CA SER A 104 0.39 14.18 -6.20
C SER A 104 0.94 13.08 -7.08
N ALA A 105 0.64 11.82 -6.79
CA ALA A 105 1.12 10.72 -7.61
C ALA A 105 0.23 9.47 -7.52
N PRO A 106 0.25 8.64 -8.57
CA PRO A 106 -0.39 7.33 -8.55
C PRO A 106 0.38 6.36 -7.66
N TYR A 107 -0.36 5.40 -7.10
CA TYR A 107 0.20 4.24 -6.41
C TYR A 107 -0.53 2.98 -6.81
N PHE A 108 0.13 1.86 -6.65
CA PHE A 108 -0.39 0.56 -7.04
C PHE A 108 -0.19 -0.46 -5.92
N ARG A 109 -1.14 -1.39 -5.79
CA ARG A 109 -1.05 -2.52 -4.88
C ARG A 109 -1.48 -3.79 -5.59
N ILE A 110 -0.81 -4.88 -5.27
CA ILE A 110 -1.19 -6.22 -5.68
C ILE A 110 -1.21 -7.12 -4.47
N GLY A 111 -2.18 -7.99 -4.37
CA GLY A 111 -2.29 -8.85 -3.21
C GLY A 111 -3.33 -9.95 -3.35
N ILE A 112 -3.61 -10.58 -2.24
CA ILE A 112 -4.58 -11.66 -2.16
C ILE A 112 -5.26 -11.63 -0.80
N ASP A 113 -6.58 -11.86 -0.81
CA ASP A 113 -7.42 -12.00 0.38
C ASP A 113 -7.89 -13.44 0.50
N LYS A 114 -8.06 -13.89 1.73
CA LYS A 114 -8.66 -15.17 2.06
C LYS A 114 -9.88 -14.95 2.95
N ASN A 115 -11.02 -15.52 2.55
CA ASN A 115 -12.22 -15.53 3.40
C ASN A 115 -12.02 -16.49 4.57
N MET A 116 -12.18 -15.99 5.78
CA MET A 116 -11.96 -16.74 7.03
C MET A 116 -13.25 -17.34 7.60
N LEU A 117 -14.42 -16.97 7.07
CA LEU A 117 -15.70 -17.54 7.52
C LEU A 117 -15.78 -19.04 7.18
N LYS A 118 -16.49 -19.79 8.01
CA LYS A 118 -16.79 -21.21 7.73
C LYS A 118 -17.75 -21.34 6.56
N ASP A 119 -18.79 -20.54 6.54
CA ASP A 119 -19.69 -20.40 5.39
C ASP A 119 -19.06 -19.45 4.38
N LYS A 120 -18.46 -20.05 3.34
CA LYS A 120 -17.76 -19.32 2.28
C LYS A 120 -18.71 -18.60 1.34
N HIS A 121 -19.90 -19.15 1.15
CA HIS A 121 -20.87 -18.74 0.11
C HIS A 121 -21.96 -17.84 0.65
N GLY A 122 -21.87 -17.48 1.93
CA GLY A 122 -22.81 -16.58 2.60
C GLY A 122 -22.74 -15.13 2.10
N PRO A 123 -23.70 -14.30 2.53
CA PRO A 123 -23.76 -12.87 2.15
C PRO A 123 -22.69 -12.02 2.81
N TYR A 124 -21.98 -12.55 3.79
CA TYR A 124 -20.93 -11.86 4.54
C TYR A 124 -19.58 -12.49 4.27
N ARG A 125 -18.53 -11.67 4.28
CA ARG A 125 -17.13 -12.12 4.15
C ARG A 125 -16.32 -11.47 5.25
N LEU A 126 -15.56 -12.26 5.99
CA LEU A 126 -14.48 -11.81 6.86
C LEU A 126 -13.18 -12.27 6.21
N TYR A 127 -12.34 -11.35 5.81
CA TYR A 127 -11.14 -11.70 5.08
C TYR A 127 -9.88 -11.17 5.76
N VAL A 128 -8.80 -11.90 5.54
CA VAL A 128 -7.44 -11.50 5.88
C VAL A 128 -6.64 -11.53 4.58
N GLY A 129 -5.81 -10.52 4.36
CA GLY A 129 -5.06 -10.39 3.13
C GLY A 129 -3.68 -9.80 3.32
N LEU A 130 -2.88 -9.98 2.29
CA LEU A 130 -1.56 -9.38 2.16
C LEU A 130 -1.49 -8.58 0.86
N ARG A 131 -0.83 -7.43 0.91
CA ARG A 131 -0.58 -6.55 -0.24
C ARG A 131 0.90 -6.22 -0.32
N TYR A 132 1.41 -6.16 -1.52
CA TYR A 132 2.63 -5.44 -1.86
C TYR A 132 2.24 -4.16 -2.59
N ALA A 133 2.84 -3.06 -2.20
CA ALA A 133 2.49 -1.76 -2.72
C ALA A 133 3.71 -0.92 -3.05
N PHE A 134 3.57 -0.04 -4.04
CA PHE A 134 4.62 0.87 -4.45
C PHE A 134 4.06 2.16 -5.04
N THR A 135 4.86 3.21 -4.92
CA THR A 135 4.64 4.50 -5.58
C THR A 135 5.97 5.12 -5.99
N SER A 136 5.95 5.83 -7.10
CA SER A 136 7.00 6.76 -7.51
C SER A 136 6.37 8.13 -7.62
N TYR A 137 6.86 9.09 -6.86
CA TYR A 137 6.22 10.38 -6.72
C TYR A 137 7.24 11.51 -6.71
N LYS A 138 6.76 12.72 -6.95
CA LYS A 138 7.53 13.94 -6.88
C LYS A 138 7.00 14.81 -5.76
N VAL A 139 7.91 15.53 -5.13
CA VAL A 139 7.62 16.41 -4.01
C VAL A 139 8.10 17.82 -4.33
N ASP A 140 7.23 18.78 -4.09
CA ASP A 140 7.56 20.18 -4.08
C ASP A 140 7.55 20.70 -2.64
N ILE A 141 8.65 21.32 -2.23
CA ILE A 141 8.82 21.91 -0.91
C ILE A 141 9.28 23.34 -1.10
N SER A 142 8.56 24.27 -0.51
CA SER A 142 8.96 25.67 -0.54
C SER A 142 8.78 26.33 0.81
N ARG A 143 9.63 27.28 1.09
CA ARG A 143 9.53 28.17 2.25
C ARG A 143 9.71 29.60 1.74
N PRO A 144 8.63 30.39 1.68
CA PRO A 144 8.72 31.77 1.27
C PRO A 144 9.32 32.63 2.39
N ASP A 145 10.01 33.68 2.00
CA ASP A 145 10.41 34.87 2.76
C ASP A 145 10.68 34.68 4.26
N PHE A 146 11.72 33.93 4.59
CA PHE A 146 12.23 33.87 5.94
C PHE A 146 13.50 34.76 6.06
N LEU A 147 13.34 35.92 6.69
CA LEU A 147 14.46 36.76 7.05
C LEU A 147 15.11 36.24 8.33
N ASP A 148 16.36 35.79 8.26
CA ASP A 148 17.12 35.37 9.44
C ASP A 148 17.22 36.56 10.44
N PRO A 149 16.71 36.42 11.68
CA PRO A 149 16.68 37.51 12.64
C PRO A 149 18.09 37.97 13.08
N THR A 150 19.10 37.12 12.92
CA THR A 150 20.47 37.37 13.32
C THR A 150 21.30 38.01 12.21
N TRP A 151 21.21 37.38 11.00
CA TRP A 151 22.05 37.78 9.88
C TRP A 151 21.30 38.64 8.85
N ARG A 152 19.99 38.80 8.99
CA ARG A 152 19.09 39.56 8.08
C ARG A 152 19.21 39.16 6.61
N TRP A 153 19.52 37.89 6.39
CA TRP A 153 19.54 37.33 5.04
C TRP A 153 18.22 36.64 4.75
N ASP A 154 17.79 36.76 3.51
CA ASP A 154 16.65 35.95 3.00
C ASP A 154 17.10 34.50 2.87
N THR A 155 16.46 33.63 3.64
CA THR A 155 16.70 32.17 3.65
C THR A 155 15.57 31.40 3.01
N SER A 156 14.84 32.04 2.10
CA SER A 156 13.82 31.34 1.30
C SER A 156 14.46 30.19 0.52
N TYR A 157 13.81 29.05 0.47
CA TYR A 157 14.24 27.95 -0.36
C TYR A 157 13.07 27.31 -1.08
N SER A 158 13.35 26.73 -2.26
CA SER A 158 12.38 25.99 -3.05
C SER A 158 13.05 24.79 -3.68
N ILE A 159 12.53 23.61 -3.38
CA ILE A 159 12.89 22.33 -4.00
C ILE A 159 11.69 21.92 -4.82
N LYS A 160 11.88 21.71 -6.12
CA LYS A 160 10.82 21.29 -7.02
C LYS A 160 11.16 19.95 -7.67
N ASP A 161 10.12 19.17 -7.96
CA ASP A 161 10.22 17.91 -8.68
C ASP A 161 11.18 16.90 -8.05
N LEU A 162 11.35 16.90 -6.72
CA LEU A 162 12.22 15.94 -6.07
C LEU A 162 11.64 14.53 -6.20
N ALA A 163 12.32 13.67 -6.96
CA ALA A 163 11.87 12.32 -7.24
C ALA A 163 12.08 11.39 -6.03
N CYS A 164 11.03 10.73 -5.61
CA CYS A 164 11.00 9.80 -4.48
C CYS A 164 10.36 8.48 -4.90
N ASN A 165 10.79 7.39 -4.25
CA ASN A 165 10.22 6.07 -4.42
C ASN A 165 9.91 5.46 -3.06
N TYR A 166 8.80 4.72 -2.99
CA TYR A 166 8.39 4.08 -1.75
C TYR A 166 7.74 2.72 -1.99
N HIS A 167 8.20 1.71 -1.26
CA HIS A 167 7.73 0.33 -1.34
C HIS A 167 7.35 -0.16 0.05
N TRP A 168 6.18 -0.79 0.16
CA TRP A 168 5.70 -1.30 1.44
C TRP A 168 4.87 -2.57 1.29
N ILE A 169 4.67 -3.25 2.39
CA ILE A 169 3.70 -4.36 2.51
C ILE A 169 2.56 -3.93 3.42
N GLU A 170 1.40 -4.51 3.16
CA GLU A 170 0.21 -4.31 4.00
C GLU A 170 -0.35 -5.65 4.45
N ALA A 171 -0.65 -5.77 5.75
CA ALA A 171 -1.55 -6.77 6.26
C ALA A 171 -2.94 -6.14 6.36
N VAL A 172 -3.93 -6.83 5.84
CA VAL A 172 -5.31 -6.34 5.73
C VAL A 172 -6.25 -7.29 6.44
N VAL A 173 -7.16 -6.73 7.22
CA VAL A 173 -8.31 -7.43 7.78
C VAL A 173 -9.55 -6.63 7.42
N GLY A 174 -10.58 -7.29 6.88
CA GLY A 174 -11.78 -6.59 6.49
C GLY A 174 -13.02 -7.46 6.51
N VAL A 175 -14.14 -6.78 6.45
CA VAL A 175 -15.48 -7.39 6.37
C VAL A 175 -16.23 -6.78 5.19
N ASP A 176 -16.87 -7.62 4.42
CA ASP A 176 -17.80 -7.23 3.35
C ASP A 176 -19.19 -7.79 3.68
N ALA A 177 -20.20 -6.97 3.49
CA ALA A 177 -21.59 -7.34 3.66
C ALA A 177 -22.37 -7.06 2.37
N LYS A 178 -23.07 -8.07 1.88
CA LYS A 178 -24.01 -7.90 0.77
C LYS A 178 -25.21 -7.07 1.23
N VAL A 179 -25.51 -6.00 0.51
CA VAL A 179 -26.60 -5.09 0.82
C VAL A 179 -27.80 -5.38 -0.08
N PHE A 180 -27.60 -5.33 -1.39
CA PHE A 180 -28.66 -5.55 -2.35
C PHE A 180 -28.10 -5.97 -3.71
N GLY A 181 -28.62 -7.05 -4.30
CA GLY A 181 -28.21 -7.55 -5.61
C GLY A 181 -26.67 -7.78 -5.66
N PRO A 182 -25.96 -7.11 -6.58
CA PRO A 182 -24.50 -7.21 -6.69
C PRO A 182 -23.74 -6.25 -5.76
N LEU A 183 -24.46 -5.40 -5.00
CA LEU A 183 -23.88 -4.35 -4.18
C LEU A 183 -23.48 -4.88 -2.81
N HIS A 184 -22.21 -4.65 -2.42
CA HIS A 184 -21.67 -4.91 -1.11
C HIS A 184 -21.08 -3.63 -0.52
N LEU A 185 -21.07 -3.54 0.80
CA LEU A 185 -20.33 -2.54 1.56
C LEU A 185 -19.27 -3.25 2.39
N GLY A 186 -18.09 -2.67 2.46
CA GLY A 186 -16.99 -3.29 3.16
C GLY A 186 -16.15 -2.28 3.96
N TRP A 187 -15.66 -2.75 5.11
CA TRP A 187 -14.66 -2.05 5.92
C TRP A 187 -13.37 -2.85 5.91
N SER A 188 -12.23 -2.16 5.81
CA SER A 188 -10.95 -2.80 6.04
C SER A 188 -10.04 -1.97 6.90
N PHE A 189 -9.27 -2.68 7.74
CA PHE A 189 -8.14 -2.14 8.47
C PHE A 189 -6.86 -2.64 7.82
N ARG A 190 -5.88 -1.74 7.67
CA ARG A 190 -4.62 -2.00 6.99
C ARG A 190 -3.45 -1.63 7.90
N TYR A 191 -2.59 -2.58 8.18
CA TYR A 191 -1.29 -2.33 8.79
C TYR A 191 -0.25 -2.29 7.69
N LYS A 192 0.39 -1.16 7.50
CA LYS A 192 1.36 -0.90 6.45
C LYS A 192 2.76 -0.87 7.06
N ARG A 193 3.72 -1.53 6.41
CA ARG A 193 5.13 -1.52 6.80
C ARG A 193 6.03 -1.25 5.61
N ARG A 194 6.87 -0.22 5.73
CA ARG A 194 7.87 0.14 4.74
C ARG A 194 8.90 -0.98 4.57
N ILE A 195 9.27 -1.26 3.33
CA ILE A 195 10.35 -2.18 2.96
C ILE A 195 11.56 -1.40 2.46
N SER A 196 11.32 -0.48 1.52
CA SER A 196 12.37 0.29 0.87
C SER A 196 11.84 1.67 0.49
N HIS A 197 12.72 2.66 0.48
CA HIS A 197 12.41 4.01 0.05
C HIS A 197 13.65 4.70 -0.49
N SER A 198 13.42 5.74 -1.27
CA SER A 198 14.42 6.71 -1.69
C SER A 198 13.75 8.08 -1.71
N ASP A 199 14.24 8.98 -0.89
CA ASP A 199 13.68 10.34 -0.71
C ASP A 199 14.54 11.40 -1.41
N GLY A 200 15.30 10.99 -2.45
CA GLY A 200 16.23 11.87 -3.15
C GLY A 200 17.34 12.37 -2.20
N ASN A 201 17.48 13.68 -2.10
CA ASN A 201 18.45 14.31 -1.19
C ASN A 201 17.84 14.74 0.16
N LEU A 202 16.58 14.45 0.41
CA LEU A 202 15.90 14.72 1.67
C LEU A 202 16.00 13.51 2.60
N GLU A 203 16.08 13.77 3.90
CA GLU A 203 16.00 12.68 4.88
C GLU A 203 14.58 12.17 5.05
N ARG A 204 13.57 13.01 4.86
CA ARG A 204 12.15 12.69 5.08
C ARG A 204 11.24 13.53 4.20
N THR A 205 10.19 12.91 3.69
CA THR A 205 9.03 13.58 3.09
C THR A 205 7.91 13.64 4.13
N TRP A 206 6.94 14.54 3.99
CA TRP A 206 5.82 14.63 4.93
C TRP A 206 4.75 13.57 4.66
N TYR A 207 4.43 13.34 3.40
CA TYR A 207 3.38 12.42 2.96
C TYR A 207 3.85 11.55 1.78
N VAL A 208 3.41 10.29 1.79
CA VAL A 208 3.68 9.32 0.72
C VAL A 208 2.35 8.87 0.12
N PRO A 209 2.09 9.09 -1.19
CA PRO A 209 0.87 8.67 -1.85
C PRO A 209 0.56 7.19 -1.64
N GLY A 210 -0.65 6.88 -1.15
CA GLY A 210 -1.09 5.52 -0.83
C GLY A 210 -0.59 4.95 0.50
N PHE A 211 0.56 5.39 1.01
CA PHE A 211 1.05 4.96 2.32
C PHE A 211 0.47 5.82 3.44
N GLY A 212 0.44 7.13 3.27
CA GLY A 212 0.01 8.12 4.24
C GLY A 212 1.17 8.99 4.74
N LEU A 213 1.10 9.53 5.96
CA LEU A 213 2.19 10.29 6.54
C LEU A 213 3.46 9.44 6.62
N TYR A 214 4.59 10.03 6.33
CA TYR A 214 5.90 9.37 6.30
C TYR A 214 6.22 8.62 7.61
N GLY A 215 6.84 7.47 7.50
CA GLY A 215 7.24 6.64 8.64
C GLY A 215 7.51 5.19 8.25
N ASP A 216 7.92 4.37 9.22
CA ASP A 216 8.21 2.96 8.98
C ASP A 216 6.95 2.10 8.94
N THR A 217 5.95 2.50 9.73
CA THR A 217 4.68 1.79 9.88
C THR A 217 3.51 2.75 9.90
N ARG A 218 2.38 2.32 9.36
CA ARG A 218 1.13 3.09 9.41
C ARG A 218 -0.08 2.16 9.58
N LEU A 219 -1.07 2.66 10.28
CA LEU A 219 -2.41 2.09 10.28
C LEU A 219 -3.29 2.90 9.33
N GLY A 220 -4.14 2.22 8.60
CA GLY A 220 -5.12 2.82 7.71
C GLY A 220 -6.45 2.08 7.79
N GLY A 221 -7.50 2.74 7.34
CA GLY A 221 -8.83 2.15 7.20
C GLY A 221 -9.45 2.60 5.90
N THR A 222 -10.28 1.75 5.30
CA THR A 222 -11.06 2.06 4.12
C THR A 222 -12.51 1.68 4.34
N PHE A 223 -13.40 2.39 3.67
CA PHE A 223 -14.81 2.00 3.54
C PHE A 223 -15.15 1.93 2.06
N ASN A 224 -15.41 0.72 1.59
CA ASN A 224 -15.54 0.43 0.17
C ASN A 224 -16.99 0.18 -0.22
N VAL A 225 -17.39 0.74 -1.33
CA VAL A 225 -18.52 0.27 -2.12
C VAL A 225 -18.00 -0.75 -3.12
N ILE A 226 -18.58 -1.93 -3.14
CA ILE A 226 -18.13 -3.08 -3.93
C ILE A 226 -19.29 -3.53 -4.80
N VAL A 227 -19.03 -3.79 -6.08
CA VAL A 227 -20.01 -4.32 -7.04
C VAL A 227 -19.45 -5.61 -7.63
N ASP A 228 -20.15 -6.72 -7.38
CA ASP A 228 -19.86 -8.02 -7.99
C ASP A 228 -20.38 -8.02 -9.46
N ILE A 229 -19.54 -8.55 -10.39
CA ILE A 229 -19.79 -8.59 -11.83
C ILE A 229 -19.73 -10.04 -12.33
#